data_ccd193394c8db532a93064658ddfb803
#
_entry.id   ccd193394c8db532a93064658ddfb803
#
_cell.length_a   1.000
_cell.length_b   1.000
_cell.length_c   1.000
_cell.angle_alpha   90.00
_cell.angle_beta   90.00
_cell.angle_gamma   90.00
#
_symmetry.space_group_name_H-M   'P 1'
#
loop_
_entity.id
_entity.type
_entity.pdbx_description
1 polymer ?
#
loop_
_entity_poly.entity_id
_entity_poly.type
_entity_poly.pdbx_seq_one_letter_code
_entity_poly.pdbx_strand_id
1 'polypeptide(L)'
;AVNKAKQIDLLSYLQACEPHNLVKVSHDTYCTKEHDSLKISNGKWCWWSRGIGGKTALDYLIKVKGYNFIEAVEALIGQTAIKPSAFSYAQKEKPLEEKRLLLPELCDYPSRAKAYLMSRGIDEEIIDYCIQNGSIREDEHYHNVLFVGFNKDAVAKYCSVRATVGDYKGDCTGSDKHYSFKLIATEEKDTLHLFECAIDLLSYATLIKMNGGDWQNENLLSLAGIYMPQKNIAESKIPMALTQCLE
;
A
#
# COMPACT_ATOMS: atom_id res chain seq x y z
N ALA A 1 -17.13 -23.42 -23.47
CA ALA A 1 -15.66 -23.39 -23.34
C ALA A 1 -15.20 -22.10 -22.68
N VAL A 2 -15.23 -20.95 -23.31
CA VAL A 2 -14.74 -19.65 -22.83
C VAL A 2 -15.36 -19.23 -21.50
N ASN A 3 -16.67 -19.38 -21.31
CA ASN A 3 -17.35 -19.01 -20.06
C ASN A 3 -16.90 -19.86 -18.87
N LYS A 4 -16.53 -21.14 -19.09
CA LYS A 4 -15.93 -21.97 -18.03
C LYS A 4 -14.52 -21.51 -17.67
N ALA A 5 -13.68 -21.19 -18.66
CA ALA A 5 -12.34 -20.69 -18.43
C ALA A 5 -12.32 -19.35 -17.64
N LYS A 6 -13.30 -18.47 -17.91
CA LYS A 6 -13.45 -17.19 -17.18
C LYS A 6 -13.92 -17.34 -15.72
N GLN A 7 -14.40 -18.49 -15.31
CA GLN A 7 -14.84 -18.76 -13.93
C GLN A 7 -13.73 -19.32 -13.04
N ILE A 8 -12.59 -19.70 -13.61
CA ILE A 8 -11.46 -20.24 -12.86
C ILE A 8 -10.62 -19.08 -12.31
N ASP A 9 -10.59 -18.94 -11.00
CA ASP A 9 -9.71 -17.98 -10.33
C ASP A 9 -8.25 -18.48 -10.29
N LEU A 10 -7.29 -17.56 -10.11
CA LEU A 10 -5.88 -17.91 -10.16
C LEU A 10 -5.45 -18.82 -9.02
N LEU A 11 -6.01 -18.67 -7.82
CA LEU A 11 -5.64 -19.50 -6.67
C LEU A 11 -6.02 -20.97 -6.93
N SER A 12 -7.25 -21.23 -7.38
CA SER A 12 -7.74 -22.56 -7.73
C SER A 12 -6.89 -23.20 -8.84
N TYR A 13 -6.51 -22.42 -9.85
CA TYR A 13 -5.63 -22.88 -10.92
C TYR A 13 -4.25 -23.30 -10.38
N LEU A 14 -3.59 -22.42 -9.61
CA LEU A 14 -2.25 -22.72 -9.08
C LEU A 14 -2.26 -23.89 -8.09
N GLN A 15 -3.30 -24.02 -7.27
CA GLN A 15 -3.45 -25.16 -6.37
C GLN A 15 -3.57 -26.48 -7.10
N ALA A 16 -4.25 -26.49 -8.25
CA ALA A 16 -4.46 -27.70 -9.03
C ALA A 16 -3.27 -28.03 -9.96
N CYS A 17 -2.66 -27.01 -10.57
CA CYS A 17 -1.71 -27.19 -11.68
C CYS A 17 -0.27 -26.88 -11.31
N GLU A 18 -0.04 -25.89 -10.44
CA GLU A 18 1.30 -25.44 -10.04
C GLU A 18 1.41 -25.31 -8.50
N PRO A 19 1.04 -26.34 -7.69
CA PRO A 19 1.03 -26.22 -6.23
C PRO A 19 2.42 -25.93 -5.65
N HIS A 20 3.48 -26.35 -6.31
CA HIS A 20 4.87 -26.10 -5.93
C HIS A 20 5.29 -24.63 -6.10
N ASN A 21 4.60 -23.88 -6.95
CA ASN A 21 4.84 -22.45 -7.21
C ASN A 21 4.04 -21.53 -6.26
N LEU A 22 3.09 -22.06 -5.50
CA LEU A 22 2.23 -21.30 -4.61
C LEU A 22 2.82 -21.20 -3.20
N VAL A 23 2.92 -19.98 -2.67
CA VAL A 23 3.40 -19.68 -1.31
C VAL A 23 2.33 -18.92 -0.56
N LYS A 24 1.98 -19.37 0.65
CA LYS A 24 1.07 -18.65 1.54
C LYS A 24 1.86 -17.55 2.27
N VAL A 25 1.40 -16.30 2.16
CA VAL A 25 2.03 -15.13 2.77
C VAL A 25 1.33 -14.73 4.07
N SER A 26 -0.01 -14.79 4.08
CA SER A 26 -0.83 -14.51 5.25
C SER A 26 -2.11 -15.35 5.23
N HIS A 27 -3.05 -15.09 6.15
CA HIS A 27 -4.31 -15.85 6.25
C HIS A 27 -5.03 -15.98 4.89
N ASP A 28 -5.18 -14.85 4.15
CA ASP A 28 -5.95 -14.78 2.89
C ASP A 28 -5.11 -14.34 1.69
N THR A 29 -3.77 -14.34 1.80
CA THR A 29 -2.89 -13.84 0.75
C THR A 29 -1.85 -14.89 0.39
N TYR A 30 -1.69 -15.10 -0.91
CA TYR A 30 -0.71 -15.99 -1.51
C TYR A 30 0.18 -15.21 -2.48
N CYS A 31 1.33 -15.76 -2.83
CA CYS A 31 2.17 -15.30 -3.93
C CYS A 31 2.71 -16.50 -4.71
N THR A 32 3.34 -16.26 -5.86
CA THR A 32 4.10 -17.28 -6.57
C THR A 32 5.56 -17.24 -6.15
N LYS A 33 6.25 -18.40 -6.14
CA LYS A 33 7.70 -18.44 -5.86
C LYS A 33 8.52 -17.69 -6.90
N GLU A 34 8.08 -17.75 -8.16
CA GLU A 34 8.76 -17.08 -9.27
C GLU A 34 8.64 -15.56 -9.17
N HIS A 35 7.55 -15.06 -8.58
CA HIS A 35 7.24 -13.65 -8.49
C HIS A 35 6.62 -13.33 -7.14
N ASP A 36 7.45 -13.03 -6.16
CA ASP A 36 7.04 -12.70 -4.79
C ASP A 36 6.15 -11.45 -4.70
N SER A 37 6.30 -10.50 -5.64
CA SER A 37 5.46 -9.31 -5.78
C SER A 37 4.11 -9.57 -6.49
N LEU A 38 3.88 -10.79 -7.03
CA LEU A 38 2.57 -11.22 -7.53
C LEU A 38 1.74 -11.73 -6.36
N LYS A 39 0.80 -10.92 -5.88
CA LYS A 39 -0.09 -11.26 -4.76
C LYS A 39 -1.45 -11.71 -5.25
N ILE A 40 -1.98 -12.74 -4.59
CA ILE A 40 -3.30 -13.33 -4.87
C ILE A 40 -4.10 -13.24 -3.58
N SER A 41 -5.23 -12.53 -3.62
CA SER A 41 -6.11 -12.35 -2.47
C SER A 41 -7.52 -12.00 -2.94
N ASN A 42 -8.53 -12.44 -2.22
CA ASN A 42 -9.94 -12.12 -2.48
C ASN A 42 -10.38 -12.37 -3.94
N GLY A 43 -9.95 -13.50 -4.54
CA GLY A 43 -10.31 -13.85 -5.93
C GLY A 43 -9.72 -12.95 -6.99
N LYS A 44 -8.73 -12.13 -6.64
CA LYS A 44 -8.00 -11.25 -7.55
C LYS A 44 -6.52 -11.50 -7.39
N TRP A 45 -5.77 -11.14 -8.42
CA TRP A 45 -4.31 -11.12 -8.33
C TRP A 45 -3.77 -9.82 -8.91
N CYS A 46 -2.61 -9.39 -8.39
CA CYS A 46 -1.89 -8.22 -8.85
C CYS A 46 -0.40 -8.48 -8.77
N TRP A 47 0.30 -8.24 -9.86
CA TRP A 47 1.76 -8.24 -9.91
C TRP A 47 2.26 -6.82 -9.75
N TRP A 48 2.56 -6.44 -8.52
CA TRP A 48 2.85 -5.07 -8.13
C TRP A 48 4.04 -4.47 -8.87
N SER A 49 5.13 -5.24 -9.04
CA SER A 49 6.34 -4.74 -9.73
C SER A 49 6.14 -4.50 -11.23
N ARG A 50 5.09 -5.07 -11.84
CA ARG A 50 4.76 -4.86 -13.26
C ARG A 50 3.46 -4.11 -13.50
N GLY A 51 2.71 -3.78 -12.45
CA GLY A 51 1.45 -3.04 -12.55
C GLY A 51 0.34 -3.77 -13.31
N ILE A 52 0.41 -5.11 -13.41
CA ILE A 52 -0.58 -5.93 -14.10
C ILE A 52 -1.36 -6.80 -13.13
N GLY A 53 -2.60 -7.11 -13.46
CA GLY A 53 -3.44 -7.93 -12.61
C GLY A 53 -4.69 -8.45 -13.32
N GLY A 54 -5.49 -9.22 -12.59
CA GLY A 54 -6.71 -9.82 -13.12
C GLY A 54 -7.55 -10.49 -12.04
N LYS A 55 -8.65 -11.08 -12.48
CA LYS A 55 -9.59 -11.82 -11.62
C LYS A 55 -9.58 -13.32 -11.90
N THR A 56 -9.00 -13.73 -13.02
CA THR A 56 -9.10 -15.10 -13.52
C THR A 56 -7.73 -15.69 -13.81
N ALA A 57 -7.66 -17.03 -13.85
CA ALA A 57 -6.48 -17.74 -14.32
C ALA A 57 -6.22 -17.46 -15.82
N LEU A 58 -7.27 -17.16 -16.58
CA LEU A 58 -7.16 -16.77 -17.99
C LEU A 58 -6.33 -15.49 -18.15
N ASP A 59 -6.61 -14.47 -17.31
CA ASP A 59 -5.83 -13.23 -17.28
C ASP A 59 -4.35 -13.50 -16.98
N TYR A 60 -4.09 -14.43 -16.05
CA TYR A 60 -2.73 -14.79 -15.66
C TYR A 60 -1.97 -15.49 -16.77
N LEU A 61 -2.58 -16.48 -17.41
CA LEU A 61 -1.96 -17.21 -18.52
C LEU A 61 -1.61 -16.26 -19.68
N ILE A 62 -2.49 -15.33 -20.00
CA ILE A 62 -2.25 -14.37 -21.08
C ILE A 62 -1.20 -13.31 -20.67
N LYS A 63 -1.38 -12.66 -19.52
CA LYS A 63 -0.59 -11.48 -19.14
C LYS A 63 0.78 -11.82 -18.52
N VAL A 64 0.90 -12.98 -17.86
CA VAL A 64 2.10 -13.39 -17.12
C VAL A 64 2.86 -14.51 -17.86
N LYS A 65 2.15 -15.54 -18.28
CA LYS A 65 2.75 -16.70 -18.96
C LYS A 65 2.88 -16.51 -20.49
N GLY A 66 2.26 -15.45 -21.06
CA GLY A 66 2.40 -15.10 -22.47
C GLY A 66 1.61 -15.96 -23.46
N TYR A 67 0.65 -16.78 -22.98
CA TYR A 67 -0.24 -17.54 -23.86
C TYR A 67 -1.11 -16.63 -24.72
N ASN A 68 -1.40 -17.05 -25.94
CA ASN A 68 -2.47 -16.42 -26.67
C ASN A 68 -3.84 -16.84 -26.08
N PHE A 69 -4.92 -16.15 -26.47
CA PHE A 69 -6.24 -16.38 -25.88
C PHE A 69 -6.75 -17.82 -26.05
N ILE A 70 -6.52 -18.41 -27.23
CA ILE A 70 -6.99 -19.77 -27.54
C ILE A 70 -6.23 -20.79 -26.72
N GLU A 71 -4.90 -20.72 -26.69
CA GLU A 71 -4.02 -21.57 -25.89
C GLU A 71 -4.37 -21.51 -24.40
N ALA A 72 -4.62 -20.31 -23.87
CA ALA A 72 -4.99 -20.12 -22.47
C ALA A 72 -6.36 -20.75 -22.15
N VAL A 73 -7.32 -20.65 -23.04
CA VAL A 73 -8.64 -21.28 -22.89
C VAL A 73 -8.50 -22.81 -22.94
N GLU A 74 -7.75 -23.36 -23.88
CA GLU A 74 -7.52 -24.79 -24.02
C GLU A 74 -6.79 -25.37 -22.80
N ALA A 75 -5.76 -24.68 -22.30
CA ALA A 75 -5.02 -25.07 -21.10
C ALA A 75 -5.92 -25.16 -19.86
N LEU A 76 -6.90 -24.25 -19.73
CA LEU A 76 -7.82 -24.26 -18.59
C LEU A 76 -8.93 -25.31 -18.71
N ILE A 77 -9.39 -25.61 -19.93
CA ILE A 77 -10.52 -26.56 -20.16
C ILE A 77 -10.02 -28.01 -20.23
N GLY A 78 -8.82 -28.22 -20.77
CA GLY A 78 -8.21 -29.56 -20.87
C GLY A 78 -7.87 -30.19 -19.51
N GLN A 79 -7.94 -29.45 -18.44
CA GLN A 79 -7.64 -29.92 -17.08
C GLN A 79 -8.93 -30.25 -16.32
N THR A 80 -9.31 -31.50 -16.36
CA THR A 80 -10.50 -32.06 -15.68
C THR A 80 -10.48 -31.94 -14.16
N ALA A 81 -9.37 -31.56 -13.55
CA ALA A 81 -9.17 -31.48 -12.10
C ALA A 81 -9.50 -30.10 -11.47
N ILE A 82 -9.72 -29.07 -12.29
CA ILE A 82 -10.02 -27.73 -11.76
C ILE A 82 -11.51 -27.64 -11.44
N LYS A 83 -11.87 -27.83 -10.18
CA LYS A 83 -13.19 -27.45 -9.67
C LYS A 83 -13.17 -25.93 -9.44
N PRO A 84 -14.08 -25.15 -10.08
CA PRO A 84 -14.27 -23.75 -9.71
C PRO A 84 -14.50 -23.70 -8.19
N SER A 85 -13.76 -22.87 -7.50
CA SER A 85 -13.99 -22.68 -6.08
C SER A 85 -15.44 -22.22 -5.89
N ALA A 86 -16.17 -22.87 -5.01
CA ALA A 86 -17.54 -22.52 -4.65
C ALA A 86 -17.62 -21.23 -3.79
N PHE A 87 -16.55 -20.45 -3.77
CA PHE A 87 -16.56 -19.11 -3.22
C PHE A 87 -17.35 -18.22 -4.19
N SER A 88 -18.66 -18.21 -3.99
CA SER A 88 -19.51 -17.12 -4.45
C SER A 88 -18.95 -15.84 -3.82
N TYR A 89 -18.14 -15.10 -4.57
CA TYR A 89 -17.86 -13.72 -4.26
C TYR A 89 -19.14 -12.92 -4.54
N ALA A 90 -20.17 -13.13 -3.70
CA ALA A 90 -21.16 -12.11 -3.54
C ALA A 90 -20.37 -10.86 -3.14
N GLN A 91 -20.29 -9.89 -4.03
CA GLN A 91 -20.00 -8.54 -3.65
C GLN A 91 -21.09 -8.16 -2.65
N LYS A 92 -20.86 -8.46 -1.37
CA LYS A 92 -21.50 -7.70 -0.32
C LYS A 92 -20.97 -6.30 -0.55
N GLU A 93 -21.75 -5.45 -1.17
CA GLU A 93 -21.68 -4.03 -0.92
C GLU A 93 -21.77 -3.91 0.60
N LYS A 94 -20.59 -3.88 1.25
CA LYS A 94 -20.55 -3.48 2.65
C LYS A 94 -21.11 -2.07 2.63
N PRO A 95 -22.12 -1.78 3.47
CA PRO A 95 -22.45 -0.41 3.76
C PRO A 95 -21.14 0.32 4.00
N LEU A 96 -21.03 1.56 3.57
CA LEU A 96 -19.92 2.47 3.90
C LEU A 96 -19.92 2.65 5.43
N GLU A 97 -19.50 1.60 6.16
CA GLU A 97 -19.10 1.77 7.55
C GLU A 97 -17.88 2.69 7.50
N GLU A 98 -17.97 3.82 8.18
CA GLU A 98 -16.82 4.70 8.35
C GLU A 98 -15.65 3.85 8.81
N LYS A 99 -14.61 3.78 7.99
CA LYS A 99 -13.41 3.00 8.29
C LYS A 99 -12.80 3.59 9.55
N ARG A 100 -12.95 2.91 10.67
CA ARG A 100 -12.31 3.32 11.91
C ARG A 100 -10.86 2.85 11.87
N LEU A 101 -9.94 3.81 11.97
CA LEU A 101 -8.52 3.50 12.10
C LEU A 101 -8.26 2.72 13.40
N LEU A 102 -7.61 1.58 13.28
CA LEU A 102 -7.16 0.76 14.41
C LEU A 102 -5.64 0.93 14.56
N LEU A 103 -5.24 1.81 15.49
CA LEU A 103 -3.84 1.95 15.87
C LEU A 103 -3.45 0.79 16.79
N PRO A 104 -2.21 0.27 16.70
CA PRO A 104 -1.66 -0.65 17.67
C PRO A 104 -1.46 0.06 19.03
N GLU A 105 -1.16 -0.71 20.08
CA GLU A 105 -0.68 -0.16 21.35
C GLU A 105 0.60 0.63 21.11
N LEU A 106 0.73 1.78 21.79
CA LEU A 106 1.78 2.76 21.53
C LEU A 106 2.76 2.81 22.71
N CYS A 107 4.06 2.90 22.42
CA CYS A 107 5.06 3.24 23.43
C CYS A 107 4.81 4.64 23.99
N ASP A 108 5.11 4.84 25.28
CA ASP A 108 5.07 6.17 25.92
C ASP A 108 6.00 7.16 25.20
N TYR A 109 7.17 6.70 24.79
CA TYR A 109 8.13 7.47 24.01
C TYR A 109 8.74 6.64 22.88
N PRO A 110 8.76 7.13 21.63
CA PRO A 110 9.17 6.38 20.44
C PRO A 110 10.69 6.36 20.23
N SER A 111 11.45 5.83 21.20
CA SER A 111 12.92 5.87 21.19
C SER A 111 13.57 5.07 20.07
N ARG A 112 13.06 3.89 19.74
CA ARG A 112 13.59 3.05 18.64
C ARG A 112 13.20 3.62 17.28
N ALA A 113 11.98 4.12 17.17
CA ALA A 113 11.53 4.84 15.97
C ALA A 113 12.39 6.07 15.71
N LYS A 114 12.69 6.87 16.75
CA LYS A 114 13.59 8.02 16.65
C LYS A 114 14.99 7.60 16.20
N ALA A 115 15.60 6.61 16.86
CA ALA A 115 16.92 6.11 16.50
C ALA A 115 16.98 5.58 15.06
N TYR A 116 15.94 4.86 14.62
CA TYR A 116 15.83 4.40 13.24
C TYR A 116 15.78 5.55 12.24
N LEU A 117 14.96 6.57 12.49
CA LEU A 117 14.84 7.72 11.58
C LEU A 117 16.15 8.53 11.52
N MET A 118 16.82 8.72 12.65
CA MET A 118 18.16 9.33 12.70
C MET A 118 19.19 8.50 11.89
N SER A 119 19.14 7.17 11.99
CA SER A 119 20.01 6.30 11.17
C SER A 119 19.74 6.38 9.66
N ARG A 120 18.54 6.87 9.29
CA ARG A 120 18.16 7.18 7.90
C ARG A 120 18.60 8.58 7.46
N GLY A 121 19.27 9.32 8.32
CA GLY A 121 19.78 10.68 8.05
C GLY A 121 18.72 11.77 8.24
N ILE A 122 17.61 11.49 8.91
CA ILE A 122 16.58 12.50 9.22
C ILE A 122 17.05 13.33 10.42
N ASP A 123 16.92 14.65 10.32
CA ASP A 123 17.32 15.58 11.37
C ASP A 123 16.51 15.38 12.65
N GLU A 124 17.20 15.41 13.80
CA GLU A 124 16.63 15.15 15.11
C GLU A 124 15.52 16.12 15.50
N GLU A 125 15.66 17.41 15.20
CA GLU A 125 14.66 18.43 15.52
C GLU A 125 13.35 18.18 14.77
N ILE A 126 13.43 17.75 13.49
CA ILE A 126 12.25 17.41 12.67
C ILE A 126 11.55 16.19 13.25
N ILE A 127 12.31 15.18 13.67
CA ILE A 127 11.75 13.99 14.31
C ILE A 127 11.05 14.37 15.60
N ASP A 128 11.71 15.15 16.47
CA ASP A 128 11.16 15.57 17.77
C ASP A 128 9.88 16.42 17.59
N TYR A 129 9.86 17.30 16.62
CA TYR A 129 8.64 18.04 16.25
C TYR A 129 7.50 17.09 15.90
N CYS A 130 7.75 16.10 15.05
CA CYS A 130 6.74 15.11 14.63
C CYS A 130 6.31 14.19 15.80
N ILE A 131 7.19 13.89 16.74
CA ILE A 131 6.86 13.15 17.97
C ILE A 131 5.94 14.00 18.87
N GLN A 132 6.28 15.25 19.07
CA GLN A 132 5.51 16.18 19.93
C GLN A 132 4.11 16.41 19.43
N ASN A 133 3.91 16.58 18.12
CA ASN A 133 2.58 16.73 17.53
C ASN A 133 1.85 15.40 17.29
N GLY A 134 2.48 14.26 17.61
CA GLY A 134 1.91 12.92 17.53
C GLY A 134 1.84 12.33 16.12
N SER A 135 2.45 12.96 15.11
CA SER A 135 2.49 12.43 13.73
C SER A 135 3.54 11.32 13.56
N ILE A 136 4.55 11.23 14.44
CA ILE A 136 5.43 10.07 14.56
C ILE A 136 5.19 9.40 15.91
N ARG A 137 4.97 8.08 15.88
CA ARG A 137 4.77 7.23 17.04
C ARG A 137 5.51 5.90 16.86
N GLU A 138 5.50 5.07 17.90
CA GLU A 138 6.10 3.72 17.89
C GLU A 138 5.09 2.72 18.45
N ASP A 139 4.93 1.56 17.79
CA ASP A 139 4.14 0.48 18.36
C ASP A 139 4.90 -0.24 19.45
N GLU A 140 4.19 -0.62 20.52
CA GLU A 140 4.80 -1.23 21.72
C GLU A 140 5.33 -2.65 21.44
N HIS A 141 4.69 -3.37 20.53
CA HIS A 141 4.98 -4.79 20.35
C HIS A 141 6.21 -5.04 19.46
N TYR A 142 6.29 -4.36 18.30
CA TYR A 142 7.37 -4.56 17.32
C TYR A 142 8.32 -3.38 17.24
N HIS A 143 8.03 -2.28 17.92
CA HIS A 143 8.79 -1.03 17.88
C HIS A 143 8.96 -0.45 16.47
N ASN A 144 7.94 -0.65 15.63
CA ASN A 144 7.90 -0.06 14.30
C ASN A 144 7.62 1.44 14.36
N VAL A 145 8.13 2.18 13.39
CA VAL A 145 7.74 3.58 13.19
C VAL A 145 6.32 3.64 12.64
N LEU A 146 5.49 4.45 13.27
CA LEU A 146 4.13 4.77 12.86
C LEU A 146 4.08 6.22 12.38
N PHE A 147 3.69 6.43 11.12
CA PHE A 147 3.45 7.77 10.56
C PHE A 147 1.96 8.01 10.52
N VAL A 148 1.48 8.90 11.38
CA VAL A 148 0.05 9.15 11.61
C VAL A 148 -0.40 10.41 10.87
N GLY A 149 -1.51 10.30 10.18
CA GLY A 149 -2.18 11.41 9.52
C GLY A 149 -3.52 11.72 10.17
N PHE A 150 -3.84 13.01 10.26
CA PHE A 150 -4.99 13.54 11.00
C PHE A 150 -5.96 14.27 10.08
N ASN A 151 -7.23 14.30 10.47
CA ASN A 151 -8.22 15.19 9.87
C ASN A 151 -8.15 16.61 10.48
N LYS A 152 -9.05 17.50 10.05
CA LYS A 152 -9.12 18.89 10.53
C LYS A 152 -9.43 19.00 12.04
N ASP A 153 -10.06 17.97 12.62
CA ASP A 153 -10.42 17.92 14.05
C ASP A 153 -9.33 17.24 14.88
N ALA A 154 -8.12 17.09 14.37
CA ALA A 154 -6.99 16.41 14.99
C ALA A 154 -7.26 14.92 15.34
N VAL A 155 -8.22 14.29 14.66
CA VAL A 155 -8.51 12.86 14.81
C VAL A 155 -7.64 12.05 13.84
N ALA A 156 -6.91 11.06 14.35
CA ALA A 156 -6.11 10.17 13.52
C ALA A 156 -7.01 9.35 12.55
N LYS A 157 -6.75 9.44 11.27
CA LYS A 157 -7.49 8.78 10.19
C LYS A 157 -6.62 7.87 9.33
N TYR A 158 -5.32 8.06 9.37
CA TYR A 158 -4.34 7.30 8.61
C TYR A 158 -3.14 6.92 9.47
N CYS A 159 -2.58 5.76 9.22
CA CYS A 159 -1.31 5.36 9.80
C CYS A 159 -0.57 4.42 8.87
N SER A 160 0.62 4.80 8.43
CA SER A 160 1.56 3.87 7.80
C SER A 160 2.59 3.36 8.79
N VAL A 161 3.03 2.13 8.57
CA VAL A 161 3.96 1.40 9.42
C VAL A 161 5.26 1.15 8.67
N ARG A 162 6.38 1.41 9.30
CA ARG A 162 7.70 1.04 8.83
C ARG A 162 8.46 0.28 9.92
N ALA A 163 8.87 -0.95 9.60
CA ALA A 163 9.69 -1.73 10.53
C ALA A 163 11.03 -1.03 10.79
N THR A 164 11.43 -1.00 12.05
CA THR A 164 12.78 -0.57 12.46
C THR A 164 13.81 -1.67 12.24
N VAL A 165 13.35 -2.95 12.18
CA VAL A 165 14.15 -4.13 11.87
C VAL A 165 13.47 -4.93 10.78
N GLY A 166 14.18 -5.24 9.68
CA GLY A 166 13.62 -5.92 8.52
C GLY A 166 12.94 -4.99 7.51
N ASP A 167 12.14 -5.58 6.60
CA ASP A 167 11.63 -4.87 5.41
C ASP A 167 10.13 -4.58 5.45
N TYR A 168 9.45 -4.88 6.56
CA TYR A 168 8.00 -4.70 6.63
C TYR A 168 7.62 -3.23 6.48
N LYS A 169 6.64 -3.02 5.60
CA LYS A 169 5.95 -1.74 5.38
C LYS A 169 4.48 -2.00 5.06
N GLY A 170 3.60 -1.18 5.56
CA GLY A 170 2.16 -1.32 5.34
C GLY A 170 1.37 -0.18 5.94
N ASP A 171 0.06 -0.31 5.89
CA ASP A 171 -0.86 0.62 6.54
C ASP A 171 -1.61 -0.10 7.67
N CYS A 172 -1.94 0.61 8.75
CA CYS A 172 -2.80 0.10 9.80
C CYS A 172 -4.22 -0.16 9.27
N THR A 173 -4.90 -1.15 9.85
CA THR A 173 -6.28 -1.48 9.47
C THR A 173 -7.20 -0.26 9.63
N GLY A 174 -8.03 0.00 8.64
CA GLY A 174 -8.95 1.13 8.64
C GLY A 174 -8.33 2.47 8.26
N SER A 175 -7.06 2.51 7.84
CA SER A 175 -6.41 3.72 7.33
C SER A 175 -7.15 4.31 6.13
N ASP A 176 -7.34 5.61 6.16
CA ASP A 176 -7.87 6.42 5.06
C ASP A 176 -6.75 7.28 4.46
N LYS A 177 -6.31 6.95 3.25
CA LYS A 177 -5.19 7.62 2.57
C LYS A 177 -5.45 9.08 2.20
N HIS A 178 -6.68 9.57 2.25
CA HIS A 178 -6.96 10.99 2.11
C HIS A 178 -6.28 11.83 3.18
N TYR A 179 -6.07 11.24 4.36
CA TYR A 179 -5.44 11.90 5.52
C TYR A 179 -3.98 11.48 5.71
N SER A 180 -3.24 11.26 4.65
CA SER A 180 -1.85 10.82 4.71
C SER A 180 -0.96 11.74 5.55
N PHE A 181 0.21 11.23 5.93
CA PHE A 181 1.23 11.98 6.66
C PHE A 181 1.64 13.25 5.90
N LYS A 182 1.65 14.38 6.60
CA LYS A 182 1.96 15.69 6.02
C LYS A 182 2.57 16.64 7.05
N LEU A 183 3.35 17.58 6.57
CA LEU A 183 3.77 18.78 7.31
C LEU A 183 3.21 19.98 6.56
N ILE A 184 2.48 20.84 7.25
CA ILE A 184 1.81 22.01 6.65
C ILE A 184 2.52 23.25 7.13
N ALA A 185 2.79 24.16 6.21
CA ALA A 185 3.42 25.44 6.49
C ALA A 185 2.66 26.23 7.56
N THR A 186 3.41 26.93 8.41
CA THR A 186 2.87 27.83 9.44
C THR A 186 2.26 29.09 8.84
N GLU A 187 2.76 29.49 7.67
CA GLU A 187 2.25 30.61 6.87
C GLU A 187 1.57 30.10 5.60
N GLU A 188 0.65 30.87 5.06
CA GLU A 188 -0.02 30.51 3.79
C GLU A 188 0.98 30.48 2.64
N LYS A 189 1.00 29.36 1.91
CA LYS A 189 1.93 29.11 0.80
C LYS A 189 1.26 28.32 -0.33
N ASP A 190 1.41 28.80 -1.54
CA ASP A 190 0.80 28.22 -2.75
C ASP A 190 1.53 26.97 -3.28
N THR A 191 2.69 26.65 -2.71
CA THR A 191 3.49 25.51 -3.16
C THR A 191 3.23 24.28 -2.28
N LEU A 192 3.01 23.13 -2.91
CA LEU A 192 2.89 21.82 -2.27
C LEU A 192 3.92 20.85 -2.84
N HIS A 193 4.79 20.32 -2.00
CA HIS A 193 5.76 19.29 -2.35
C HIS A 193 5.18 17.89 -2.09
N LEU A 194 5.29 16.99 -3.08
CA LEU A 194 4.71 15.65 -3.05
C LEU A 194 5.80 14.58 -2.96
N PHE A 195 5.59 13.60 -2.09
CA PHE A 195 6.53 12.50 -1.84
C PHE A 195 5.82 11.15 -1.88
N GLU A 196 6.51 10.10 -2.30
CA GLU A 196 5.93 8.76 -2.32
C GLU A 196 5.58 8.28 -0.91
N CYS A 197 6.47 8.53 0.07
CA CYS A 197 6.28 8.09 1.45
C CYS A 197 6.73 9.15 2.48
N ALA A 198 6.37 8.92 3.76
CA ALA A 198 6.71 9.84 4.86
C ALA A 198 8.22 10.01 5.06
N ILE A 199 9.02 8.96 4.85
CA ILE A 199 10.48 9.05 5.01
C ILE A 199 11.10 9.97 3.96
N ASP A 200 10.62 9.92 2.71
CA ASP A 200 11.11 10.81 1.65
C ASP A 200 10.77 12.27 1.97
N LEU A 201 9.56 12.51 2.49
CA LEU A 201 9.12 13.83 2.96
C LEU A 201 10.04 14.35 4.06
N LEU A 202 10.31 13.56 5.10
CA LEU A 202 11.18 13.94 6.21
C LEU A 202 12.63 14.16 5.76
N SER A 203 13.11 13.36 4.80
CA SER A 203 14.42 13.54 4.20
C SER A 203 14.52 14.88 3.46
N TYR A 204 13.47 15.27 2.73
CA TYR A 204 13.44 16.57 2.06
C TYR A 204 13.38 17.74 3.06
N ALA A 205 12.57 17.64 4.12
CA ALA A 205 12.57 18.63 5.21
C ALA A 205 13.96 18.80 5.84
N THR A 206 14.68 17.67 6.01
CA THR A 206 16.07 17.68 6.49
C THR A 206 17.00 18.41 5.53
N LEU A 207 16.87 18.17 4.21
CA LEU A 207 17.68 18.87 3.19
C LEU A 207 17.40 20.36 3.15
N ILE A 208 16.15 20.79 3.33
CA ILE A 208 15.82 22.22 3.46
C ILE A 208 16.58 22.84 4.62
N LYS A 209 16.49 22.20 5.81
CA LYS A 209 17.18 22.69 7.02
C LYS A 209 18.70 22.73 6.86
N MET A 210 19.31 21.69 6.28
CA MET A 210 20.75 21.62 6.00
C MET A 210 21.22 22.74 5.07
N ASN A 211 20.37 23.21 4.17
CA ASN A 211 20.66 24.32 3.26
C ASN A 211 20.28 25.70 3.86
N GLY A 212 19.97 25.78 5.14
CA GLY A 212 19.61 27.02 5.83
C GLY A 212 18.20 27.52 5.55
N GLY A 213 17.34 26.69 4.97
CA GLY A 213 15.93 26.99 4.74
C GLY A 213 15.05 26.65 5.95
N ASP A 214 13.84 27.16 5.94
CA ASP A 214 12.81 26.92 6.96
C ASP A 214 11.84 25.83 6.48
N TRP A 215 12.02 24.60 6.94
CA TRP A 215 11.17 23.48 6.60
C TRP A 215 9.77 23.59 7.20
N GLN A 216 9.58 24.34 8.31
CA GLN A 216 8.27 24.56 8.92
C GLN A 216 7.38 25.50 8.09
N ASN A 217 7.98 26.21 7.16
CA ASN A 217 7.27 27.05 6.22
C ASN A 217 7.13 26.43 4.82
N GLU A 218 7.05 25.08 4.76
CA GLU A 218 6.81 24.35 3.52
C GLU A 218 5.62 23.39 3.66
N ASN A 219 4.77 23.31 2.61
CA ASN A 219 3.71 22.32 2.54
C ASN A 219 4.28 21.01 1.95
N LEU A 220 4.38 19.98 2.77
CA LEU A 220 4.94 18.68 2.39
C LEU A 220 3.88 17.59 2.60
N LEU A 221 3.58 16.79 1.57
CA LEU A 221 2.56 15.75 1.59
C LEU A 221 3.12 14.40 1.13
N SER A 222 2.95 13.38 1.94
CA SER A 222 3.15 11.99 1.54
C SER A 222 1.93 11.46 0.78
N LEU A 223 2.13 10.86 -0.39
CA LEU A 223 1.06 10.26 -1.19
C LEU A 223 0.60 8.89 -0.67
N ALA A 224 1.27 8.36 0.36
CA ALA A 224 1.02 7.01 0.89
C ALA A 224 1.11 5.91 -0.20
N GLY A 225 2.07 6.06 -1.09
CA GLY A 225 2.29 5.26 -2.29
C GLY A 225 1.70 5.87 -3.56
N ILE A 226 2.30 5.51 -4.67
CA ILE A 226 1.90 5.98 -6.01
C ILE A 226 1.30 4.83 -6.82
N TYR A 227 0.45 5.16 -7.79
CA TYR A 227 -0.09 4.21 -8.75
C TYR A 227 0.77 4.20 -10.02
N MET A 228 0.88 3.02 -10.64
CA MET A 228 1.45 2.93 -11.99
C MET A 228 0.54 3.69 -12.97
N PRO A 229 1.11 4.57 -13.80
CA PRO A 229 0.33 5.30 -14.80
C PRO A 229 -0.27 4.33 -15.82
N GLN A 230 -1.48 4.62 -16.29
CA GLN A 230 -2.10 3.91 -17.40
C GLN A 230 -1.47 4.35 -18.73
N LYS A 231 -1.64 3.55 -19.80
CA LYS A 231 -1.20 3.93 -21.15
C LYS A 231 -1.81 5.28 -21.59
N ASN A 232 -3.08 5.48 -21.24
CA ASN A 232 -3.73 6.79 -21.32
C ASN A 232 -3.61 7.47 -19.96
N ILE A 233 -2.85 8.54 -19.87
CA ILE A 233 -2.60 9.29 -18.62
C ILE A 233 -3.92 9.80 -17.99
N ALA A 234 -4.89 10.19 -18.80
CA ALA A 234 -6.20 10.66 -18.31
C ALA A 234 -6.99 9.59 -17.54
N GLU A 235 -6.69 8.31 -17.74
CA GLU A 235 -7.30 7.18 -17.02
C GLU A 235 -6.48 6.76 -15.78
N SER A 236 -5.36 7.41 -15.53
CA SER A 236 -4.50 7.11 -14.38
C SER A 236 -5.18 7.55 -13.09
N LYS A 237 -5.03 6.72 -12.05
CA LYS A 237 -5.58 7.06 -10.72
C LYS A 237 -4.73 8.13 -10.07
N ILE A 238 -5.39 9.16 -9.56
CA ILE A 238 -4.79 10.17 -8.69
C ILE A 238 -4.65 9.57 -7.27
N PRO A 239 -3.51 9.75 -6.59
CA PRO A 239 -3.37 9.36 -5.19
C PRO A 239 -4.43 10.02 -4.31
N MET A 240 -5.05 9.24 -3.42
CA MET A 240 -6.15 9.73 -2.57
C MET A 240 -5.74 10.91 -1.68
N ALA A 241 -4.48 10.93 -1.21
CA ALA A 241 -3.95 12.04 -0.42
C ALA A 241 -3.96 13.38 -1.17
N LEU A 242 -3.76 13.34 -2.50
CA LEU A 242 -3.72 14.54 -3.32
C LEU A 242 -5.12 15.07 -3.63
N THR A 243 -6.14 14.21 -3.73
CA THR A 243 -7.51 14.65 -4.05
C THR A 243 -8.04 15.64 -3.01
N GLN A 244 -7.69 15.47 -1.74
CA GLN A 244 -8.11 16.36 -0.66
C GLN A 244 -7.42 17.74 -0.67
N CYS A 245 -6.28 17.85 -1.33
CA CYS A 245 -5.55 19.13 -1.46
C CYS A 245 -5.99 19.92 -2.69
N LEU A 246 -6.78 19.32 -3.59
CA LEU A 246 -7.28 19.96 -4.81
C LEU A 246 -8.73 20.47 -4.65
N GLU A 247 -9.40 20.13 -3.55
CA GLU A 247 -10.71 20.63 -3.12
C GLU A 247 -10.56 21.86 -2.20
#